data_757581c2068347ae7f5eac8b6aa34744
#
_entry.id   757581c2068347ae7f5eac8b6aa34744
#
_cell.length_a   1.000
_cell.length_b   1.000
_cell.length_c   1.000
_cell.angle_alpha   90.00
_cell.angle_beta   90.00
_cell.angle_gamma   90.00
#
_symmetry.space_group_name_H-M   'P 1'
#
loop_
_entity.id
_entity.type
_entity.pdbx_description
1 polymer ?
#
loop_
_entity_poly.entity_id
_entity_poly.type
_entity_poly.pdbx_seq_one_letter_code
_entity_poly.pdbx_strand_id
1 'polypeptide(L)'
;AVLCCGLVFASLWVHEKEEVPEATKVVSVIKMDHEFAVPTLILADGNSLNLKEKKMDSVVQKSNIQIANNHIMYDTVRTAREIAYNTLIIPAGFTYNVTLADGTEVTLNAGSRLKYPEEFVGDLREVELSGEAYFNVTKSGQPFEVNIDGSKIRVYGTRFNVKGRSQKTVETVLIEGKIGFKSPGRDEIQVIPGEQVAYNVGSGNIKVERVDVQYATAWLNNVFRYRDKPLDLVLEDISTWYGVEFEARTELARMRPDGSTV
;
A
#
# COMPACT_ATOMS: atom_id res chain seq x y z
N ALA A 1 78.00 13.46 -43.10
CA ALA A 1 76.56 13.18 -43.26
C ALA A 1 76.17 12.15 -42.23
N VAL A 2 75.49 12.61 -41.19
CA VAL A 2 74.97 11.74 -40.15
C VAL A 2 73.40 11.86 -40.22
N LEU A 3 72.76 10.80 -40.64
CA LEU A 3 71.31 10.70 -40.59
C LEU A 3 70.88 10.36 -39.16
N CYS A 4 70.21 11.31 -38.51
CA CYS A 4 69.46 11.00 -37.29
C CYS A 4 68.06 10.49 -37.66
N CYS A 5 67.82 9.20 -37.47
CA CYS A 5 66.50 8.63 -37.49
C CYS A 5 65.78 8.92 -36.15
N GLY A 6 64.92 9.91 -36.17
CA GLY A 6 64.03 10.15 -35.05
C GLY A 6 62.86 9.16 -35.07
N LEU A 7 62.88 8.19 -34.16
CA LEU A 7 61.73 7.36 -33.87
C LEU A 7 60.70 8.15 -33.06
N VAL A 8 59.65 8.56 -33.73
CA VAL A 8 58.45 9.11 -33.09
C VAL A 8 57.68 7.90 -32.50
N PHE A 9 57.79 7.70 -31.19
CA PHE A 9 56.85 6.86 -30.46
C PHE A 9 55.51 7.56 -30.40
N ALA A 10 54.67 7.24 -31.35
CA ALA A 10 53.25 7.49 -31.21
C ALA A 10 52.71 6.51 -30.16
N SER A 11 52.59 6.99 -28.92
CA SER A 11 51.81 6.27 -27.91
C SER A 11 50.37 6.27 -28.36
N LEU A 12 49.93 5.20 -28.98
CA LEU A 12 48.53 4.87 -29.16
C LEU A 12 47.96 4.69 -27.77
N TRP A 13 47.35 5.73 -27.23
CA TRP A 13 46.36 5.61 -26.21
C TRP A 13 45.17 4.91 -26.86
N VAL A 14 45.17 3.59 -26.82
CA VAL A 14 43.95 2.82 -26.97
C VAL A 14 43.13 3.16 -25.74
N HIS A 15 42.20 4.08 -25.92
CA HIS A 15 41.05 4.17 -25.05
C HIS A 15 40.36 2.82 -25.25
N GLU A 16 40.68 1.86 -24.41
CA GLU A 16 39.84 0.74 -24.16
C GLU A 16 38.50 1.35 -23.69
N LYS A 17 37.57 1.51 -24.63
CA LYS A 17 36.18 1.70 -24.25
C LYS A 17 35.90 0.49 -23.35
N GLU A 18 35.85 0.75 -22.04
CA GLU A 18 35.07 -0.15 -21.19
C GLU A 18 33.73 -0.28 -21.91
N GLU A 19 33.55 -1.40 -22.59
CA GLU A 19 32.24 -1.84 -22.99
C GLU A 19 31.48 -1.93 -21.68
N VAL A 20 30.71 -0.89 -21.38
CA VAL A 20 29.65 -0.98 -20.38
C VAL A 20 28.91 -2.23 -20.80
N PRO A 21 28.94 -3.30 -20.00
CA PRO A 21 28.31 -4.56 -20.38
C PRO A 21 26.89 -4.18 -20.74
N GLU A 22 26.52 -4.50 -21.99
CA GLU A 22 25.19 -4.27 -22.55
C GLU A 22 24.22 -4.55 -21.41
N ALA A 23 23.55 -3.50 -20.91
CA ALA A 23 22.77 -3.59 -19.69
C ALA A 23 21.75 -4.68 -19.99
N THR A 24 22.16 -5.88 -19.71
CA THR A 24 21.43 -7.10 -19.94
C THR A 24 20.14 -6.82 -19.24
N LYS A 25 19.00 -6.86 -19.93
CA LYS A 25 17.67 -6.56 -19.42
C LYS A 25 17.58 -7.07 -17.99
N VAL A 26 17.86 -6.18 -17.05
CA VAL A 26 18.07 -6.49 -15.65
C VAL A 26 16.70 -6.68 -14.99
N VAL A 27 15.69 -6.13 -15.65
CA VAL A 27 14.30 -6.18 -15.23
C VAL A 27 13.43 -6.43 -16.46
N SER A 28 12.65 -7.50 -16.46
CA SER A 28 11.54 -7.68 -17.38
C SER A 28 10.27 -7.17 -16.74
N VAL A 29 9.44 -6.49 -17.53
CA VAL A 29 8.16 -5.94 -17.08
C VAL A 29 7.05 -6.77 -17.71
N ILE A 30 6.29 -7.48 -16.89
CA ILE A 30 5.13 -8.27 -17.30
C ILE A 30 3.88 -7.56 -16.78
N LYS A 31 2.90 -7.34 -17.64
CA LYS A 31 1.61 -6.77 -17.19
C LYS A 31 0.85 -7.83 -16.42
N MET A 32 0.44 -7.52 -15.20
CA MET A 32 -0.37 -8.42 -14.39
C MET A 32 -1.84 -8.37 -14.84
N ASP A 33 -2.46 -9.55 -14.97
CA ASP A 33 -3.91 -9.65 -15.11
C ASP A 33 -4.54 -9.51 -13.72
N HIS A 34 -5.35 -8.48 -13.54
CA HIS A 34 -6.11 -8.26 -12.32
C HIS A 34 -7.56 -8.74 -12.50
N GLU A 35 -8.12 -9.35 -11.48
CA GLU A 35 -9.53 -9.79 -11.43
C GLU A 35 -10.50 -8.65 -11.82
N PHE A 36 -10.14 -7.41 -11.46
CA PHE A 36 -10.90 -6.20 -11.79
C PHE A 36 -9.98 -5.16 -12.43
N ALA A 37 -10.36 -4.67 -13.61
CA ALA A 37 -9.60 -3.64 -14.33
C ALA A 37 -9.94 -2.20 -13.87
N VAL A 38 -10.96 -2.05 -13.04
CA VAL A 38 -11.47 -0.76 -12.55
C VAL A 38 -11.88 -0.85 -11.10
N PRO A 39 -11.87 0.26 -10.34
CA PRO A 39 -12.37 0.28 -8.98
C PRO A 39 -13.80 -0.27 -8.92
N THR A 40 -14.02 -1.26 -8.07
CA THR A 40 -15.26 -2.02 -8.00
C THR A 40 -15.74 -2.15 -6.57
N LEU A 41 -17.02 -1.87 -6.34
CA LEU A 41 -17.69 -2.13 -5.08
C LEU A 41 -18.58 -3.37 -5.22
N ILE A 42 -18.29 -4.41 -4.46
CA ILE A 42 -19.14 -5.59 -4.33
C ILE A 42 -20.05 -5.38 -3.13
N LEU A 43 -21.34 -5.41 -3.37
CA LEU A 43 -22.38 -5.25 -2.34
C LEU A 43 -22.64 -6.57 -1.62
N ALA A 44 -23.28 -6.49 -0.46
CA ALA A 44 -23.65 -7.64 0.36
C ALA A 44 -24.57 -8.66 -0.35
N ASP A 45 -25.34 -8.23 -1.33
CA ASP A 45 -26.19 -9.09 -2.16
C ASP A 45 -25.43 -9.77 -3.32
N GLY A 46 -24.11 -9.56 -3.42
CA GLY A 46 -23.23 -10.09 -4.46
C GLY A 46 -23.20 -9.27 -5.74
N ASN A 47 -23.99 -8.20 -5.86
CA ASN A 47 -23.94 -7.32 -7.01
C ASN A 47 -22.65 -6.49 -7.01
N SER A 48 -22.06 -6.26 -8.19
CA SER A 48 -20.87 -5.43 -8.34
C SER A 48 -21.18 -4.11 -9.03
N LEU A 49 -20.56 -3.04 -8.55
CA LEU A 49 -20.69 -1.70 -9.09
C LEU A 49 -19.32 -1.24 -9.63
N ASN A 50 -19.25 -0.96 -10.95
CA ASN A 50 -18.10 -0.31 -11.55
C ASN A 50 -18.08 1.18 -11.16
N LEU A 51 -17.08 1.59 -10.39
CA LEU A 51 -17.00 2.94 -9.86
C LEU A 51 -16.41 3.96 -10.84
N LYS A 52 -15.76 3.50 -11.92
CA LYS A 52 -15.21 4.37 -12.97
C LYS A 52 -16.32 4.97 -13.87
N GLU A 53 -17.39 4.22 -14.09
CA GLU A 53 -18.49 4.62 -15.00
C GLU A 53 -19.56 5.48 -14.33
N LYS A 54 -19.57 5.51 -13.00
CA LYS A 54 -20.55 6.29 -12.23
C LYS A 54 -20.15 7.76 -12.22
N LYS A 55 -20.78 8.57 -13.09
CA LYS A 55 -20.69 10.03 -13.05
C LYS A 55 -21.26 10.55 -11.73
N MET A 56 -20.77 11.74 -11.33
CA MET A 56 -21.25 12.50 -10.16
C MET A 56 -22.76 12.29 -9.93
N ASP A 57 -23.13 12.03 -8.67
CA ASP A 57 -24.51 11.93 -8.17
C ASP A 57 -25.32 10.65 -8.52
N SER A 58 -24.68 9.50 -8.65
CA SER A 58 -25.46 8.26 -8.68
C SER A 58 -25.76 7.75 -7.28
N VAL A 59 -27.02 7.90 -6.87
CA VAL A 59 -27.56 7.21 -5.69
C VAL A 59 -27.91 5.78 -6.10
N VAL A 60 -27.32 4.79 -5.43
CA VAL A 60 -27.74 3.40 -5.60
C VAL A 60 -28.97 3.20 -4.72
N GLN A 61 -30.14 3.35 -5.31
CA GLN A 61 -31.46 3.45 -4.63
C GLN A 61 -31.79 2.30 -3.65
N LYS A 62 -31.10 1.17 -3.74
CA LYS A 62 -31.30 0.02 -2.84
C LYS A 62 -30.39 -0.03 -1.62
N SER A 63 -29.30 0.74 -1.59
CA SER A 63 -28.20 0.51 -0.64
C SER A 63 -27.81 1.74 0.16
N ASN A 64 -28.55 2.86 0.09
CA ASN A 64 -28.19 4.14 0.74
C ASN A 64 -26.74 4.56 0.49
N ILE A 65 -26.19 4.23 -0.69
CA ILE A 65 -24.81 4.52 -1.09
C ILE A 65 -24.83 5.71 -2.03
N GLN A 66 -24.06 6.73 -1.70
CA GLN A 66 -23.77 7.87 -2.56
C GLN A 66 -22.34 7.74 -3.09
N ILE A 67 -22.17 7.89 -4.40
CA ILE A 67 -20.86 7.81 -5.07
C ILE A 67 -20.63 9.13 -5.79
N ALA A 68 -19.60 9.87 -5.36
CA ALA A 68 -19.21 11.13 -5.96
C ALA A 68 -17.68 11.32 -5.91
N ASN A 69 -17.06 11.81 -6.99
CA ASN A 69 -15.63 12.20 -7.01
C ASN A 69 -14.65 11.16 -6.43
N ASN A 70 -14.74 9.89 -6.83
CA ASN A 70 -13.95 8.78 -6.27
C ASN A 70 -14.14 8.59 -4.76
N HIS A 71 -15.32 8.90 -4.26
CA HIS A 71 -15.66 8.76 -2.86
C HIS A 71 -17.01 8.05 -2.71
N ILE A 72 -17.04 7.03 -1.85
CA ILE A 72 -18.26 6.32 -1.42
C ILE A 72 -18.65 6.87 -0.06
N MET A 73 -19.92 7.21 0.10
CA MET A 73 -20.53 7.64 1.35
C MET A 73 -21.79 6.81 1.62
N TYR A 74 -22.03 6.51 2.89
CA TYR A 74 -23.23 5.82 3.33
C TYR A 74 -24.18 6.80 4.01
N ASP A 75 -25.44 6.78 3.57
CA ASP A 75 -26.49 7.55 4.24
C ASP A 75 -27.02 6.75 5.42
N THR A 76 -26.98 7.32 6.60
CA THR A 76 -27.40 6.64 7.84
C THR A 76 -28.90 6.38 7.82
N VAL A 77 -29.29 5.15 7.88
CA VAL A 77 -30.41 4.50 8.55
C VAL A 77 -30.73 3.15 7.92
N ARG A 78 -30.32 2.07 8.57
CA ARG A 78 -30.97 0.78 8.43
C ARG A 78 -30.88 -0.02 9.73
N THR A 79 -31.99 -0.36 10.31
CA THR A 79 -32.10 -1.45 11.27
C THR A 79 -32.06 -2.79 10.53
N ALA A 80 -30.87 -3.21 10.13
CA ALA A 80 -30.69 -4.53 9.52
C ALA A 80 -30.69 -5.63 10.61
N ARG A 81 -31.42 -6.71 10.38
CA ARG A 81 -31.39 -7.90 11.26
C ARG A 81 -30.12 -8.73 11.09
N GLU A 82 -29.41 -8.57 9.98
CA GLU A 82 -28.15 -9.25 9.67
C GLU A 82 -27.13 -8.19 9.21
N ILE A 83 -25.90 -8.33 9.66
CA ILE A 83 -24.80 -7.40 9.26
C ILE A 83 -24.44 -7.70 7.81
N ALA A 84 -24.69 -6.76 6.94
CA ALA A 84 -24.34 -6.79 5.53
C ALA A 84 -22.91 -6.26 5.33
N TYR A 85 -22.08 -6.95 4.56
CA TYR A 85 -20.70 -6.56 4.27
C TYR A 85 -20.54 -6.20 2.80
N ASN A 86 -19.91 -5.06 2.57
CA ASN A 86 -19.45 -4.64 1.24
C ASN A 86 -17.95 -4.86 1.11
N THR A 87 -17.48 -5.02 -0.13
CA THR A 87 -16.05 -5.14 -0.44
C THR A 87 -15.68 -4.14 -1.52
N LEU A 88 -14.77 -3.21 -1.18
CA LEU A 88 -14.20 -2.26 -2.11
C LEU A 88 -12.86 -2.78 -2.63
N ILE A 89 -12.72 -2.91 -3.96
CA ILE A 89 -11.53 -3.43 -4.64
C ILE A 89 -10.94 -2.33 -5.51
N ILE A 90 -9.67 -2.03 -5.29
CA ILE A 90 -8.92 -1.01 -6.01
C ILE A 90 -7.82 -1.68 -6.84
N PRO A 91 -7.93 -1.72 -8.17
CA PRO A 91 -6.88 -2.24 -9.02
C PRO A 91 -5.69 -1.30 -9.12
N ALA A 92 -4.66 -1.74 -9.83
CA ALA A 92 -3.49 -0.92 -10.14
C ALA A 92 -3.87 0.40 -10.82
N GLY A 93 -3.13 1.46 -10.52
CA GLY A 93 -3.30 2.79 -11.11
C GLY A 93 -4.44 3.63 -10.53
N PHE A 94 -5.09 3.16 -9.48
CA PHE A 94 -6.21 3.88 -8.86
C PHE A 94 -6.00 4.03 -7.35
N THR A 95 -6.56 5.10 -6.81
CA THR A 95 -6.84 5.26 -5.38
C THR A 95 -8.32 5.56 -5.20
N TYR A 96 -8.88 5.22 -4.06
CA TYR A 96 -10.30 5.48 -3.80
C TYR A 96 -10.56 5.80 -2.34
N ASN A 97 -11.55 6.66 -2.08
CA ASN A 97 -11.95 7.05 -0.75
C ASN A 97 -13.30 6.42 -0.38
N VAL A 98 -13.44 6.01 0.86
CA VAL A 98 -14.72 5.60 1.43
C VAL A 98 -14.90 6.21 2.80
N THR A 99 -16.08 6.78 3.06
CA THR A 99 -16.51 7.16 4.41
C THR A 99 -17.42 6.05 4.92
N LEU A 100 -17.00 5.40 5.99
CA LEU A 100 -17.76 4.32 6.64
C LEU A 100 -18.94 4.90 7.43
N ALA A 101 -19.85 4.02 7.87
CA ALA A 101 -21.08 4.42 8.56
C ALA A 101 -20.86 5.21 9.88
N ASP A 102 -19.69 5.03 10.52
CA ASP A 102 -19.29 5.75 11.72
C ASP A 102 -18.60 7.11 11.44
N GLY A 103 -18.50 7.50 10.16
CA GLY A 103 -17.78 8.69 9.70
C GLY A 103 -16.27 8.51 9.58
N THR A 104 -15.75 7.30 9.78
CA THR A 104 -14.32 6.99 9.53
C THR A 104 -14.03 7.11 8.04
N GLU A 105 -13.00 7.88 7.71
CA GLU A 105 -12.52 8.04 6.33
C GLU A 105 -11.36 7.09 6.06
N VAL A 106 -11.46 6.35 4.95
CA VAL A 106 -10.42 5.41 4.51
C VAL A 106 -10.05 5.74 3.08
N THR A 107 -8.75 5.98 2.84
CA THR A 107 -8.19 6.06 1.48
C THR A 107 -7.48 4.75 1.18
N LEU A 108 -7.89 4.06 0.11
CA LEU A 108 -7.27 2.83 -0.36
C LEU A 108 -6.28 3.13 -1.48
N ASN A 109 -5.09 2.51 -1.39
CA ASN A 109 -4.08 2.56 -2.43
C ASN A 109 -4.34 1.51 -3.52
N ALA A 110 -3.61 1.59 -4.63
CA ALA A 110 -3.62 0.61 -5.71
C ALA A 110 -3.38 -0.81 -5.18
N GLY A 111 -4.02 -1.81 -5.80
CA GLY A 111 -3.89 -3.21 -5.41
C GLY A 111 -4.54 -3.56 -4.07
N SER A 112 -5.43 -2.71 -3.52
CA SER A 112 -5.99 -2.90 -2.19
C SER A 112 -7.45 -3.35 -2.23
N ARG A 113 -7.84 -4.05 -1.16
CA ARG A 113 -9.21 -4.52 -0.91
C ARG A 113 -9.59 -4.23 0.52
N LEU A 114 -10.76 -3.62 0.74
CA LEU A 114 -11.34 -3.38 2.05
C LEU A 114 -12.71 -4.04 2.13
N LYS A 115 -12.91 -4.92 3.11
CA LYS A 115 -14.19 -5.48 3.47
C LYS A 115 -14.67 -4.83 4.77
N TYR A 116 -15.88 -4.29 4.76
CA TYR A 116 -16.45 -3.53 5.86
C TYR A 116 -17.96 -3.70 5.92
N PRO A 117 -18.58 -3.59 7.11
CA PRO A 117 -20.02 -3.66 7.24
C PRO A 117 -20.69 -2.37 6.74
N GLU A 118 -21.93 -2.48 6.24
CA GLU A 118 -22.75 -1.32 5.91
C GLU A 118 -23.06 -0.46 7.14
N GLU A 119 -23.10 -1.08 8.33
CA GLU A 119 -23.32 -0.46 9.63
C GLU A 119 -22.54 -1.21 10.71
N PHE A 120 -21.90 -0.49 11.64
CA PHE A 120 -21.24 -1.09 12.78
C PHE A 120 -22.24 -1.39 13.89
N VAL A 121 -22.41 -2.67 14.21
CA VAL A 121 -23.33 -3.16 15.24
C VAL A 121 -22.52 -3.80 16.37
N GLY A 122 -22.93 -3.56 17.64
CA GLY A 122 -22.24 -4.10 18.82
C GLY A 122 -21.13 -3.17 19.34
N ASP A 123 -20.15 -3.74 20.04
CA ASP A 123 -19.14 -2.99 20.79
C ASP A 123 -17.81 -2.82 20.05
N LEU A 124 -17.70 -3.30 18.82
CA LEU A 124 -16.49 -3.26 17.99
C LEU A 124 -16.82 -2.81 16.58
N ARG A 125 -16.04 -1.87 16.06
CA ARG A 125 -16.05 -1.45 14.65
C ARG A 125 -14.92 -2.17 13.93
N GLU A 126 -15.24 -3.19 13.15
CA GLU A 126 -14.25 -4.08 12.55
C GLU A 126 -14.26 -4.02 11.03
N VAL A 127 -13.08 -3.99 10.42
CA VAL A 127 -12.87 -4.06 8.97
C VAL A 127 -11.72 -5.01 8.65
N GLU A 128 -11.70 -5.55 7.42
CA GLU A 128 -10.65 -6.43 6.92
C GLU A 128 -9.96 -5.77 5.72
N LEU A 129 -8.64 -5.61 5.81
CA LEU A 129 -7.81 -5.00 4.78
C LEU A 129 -6.88 -6.03 4.14
N SER A 130 -6.70 -5.91 2.82
CA SER A 130 -5.60 -6.49 2.07
C SER A 130 -4.99 -5.39 1.21
N GLY A 131 -3.65 -5.26 1.17
CA GLY A 131 -2.97 -4.16 0.49
C GLY A 131 -2.66 -2.97 1.40
N GLU A 132 -2.83 -1.75 0.92
CA GLU A 132 -2.45 -0.53 1.65
C GLU A 132 -3.62 0.44 1.77
N ALA A 133 -3.83 0.96 3.00
CA ALA A 133 -4.83 1.98 3.25
C ALA A 133 -4.38 2.97 4.34
N TYR A 134 -4.81 4.20 4.18
CA TYR A 134 -4.73 5.24 5.18
C TYR A 134 -6.08 5.40 5.87
N PHE A 135 -6.07 5.43 7.19
CA PHE A 135 -7.26 5.55 8.03
C PHE A 135 -7.25 6.86 8.79
N ASN A 136 -8.36 7.59 8.74
CA ASN A 136 -8.69 8.69 9.62
C ASN A 136 -9.93 8.28 10.43
N VAL A 137 -9.69 7.60 11.55
CA VAL A 137 -10.74 6.97 12.35
C VAL A 137 -11.43 8.00 13.23
N THR A 138 -12.75 8.02 13.16
CA THR A 138 -13.60 8.87 14.00
C THR A 138 -13.43 8.55 15.48
N LYS A 139 -13.21 9.57 16.30
CA LYS A 139 -13.08 9.42 17.76
C LYS A 139 -14.39 8.89 18.36
N SER A 140 -14.28 7.74 19.05
CA SER A 140 -15.40 7.08 19.70
C SER A 140 -14.89 6.32 20.93
N GLY A 141 -15.76 6.11 21.93
CA GLY A 141 -15.50 5.18 23.04
C GLY A 141 -15.44 3.70 22.59
N GLN A 142 -15.98 3.40 21.42
CA GLN A 142 -16.01 2.08 20.83
C GLN A 142 -14.73 1.85 20.00
N PRO A 143 -13.98 0.74 20.22
CA PRO A 143 -12.79 0.45 19.47
C PRO A 143 -13.08 0.24 17.98
N PHE A 144 -12.12 0.65 17.15
CA PHE A 144 -12.05 0.34 15.72
C PHE A 144 -10.88 -0.63 15.49
N GLU A 145 -11.11 -1.73 14.78
CA GLU A 145 -10.11 -2.77 14.54
C GLU A 145 -9.94 -3.03 13.04
N VAL A 146 -8.70 -2.95 12.57
CA VAL A 146 -8.33 -3.36 11.21
C VAL A 146 -7.66 -4.73 11.30
N ASN A 147 -8.23 -5.72 10.62
CA ASN A 147 -7.63 -7.03 10.46
C ASN A 147 -6.86 -7.08 9.14
N ILE A 148 -5.60 -7.51 9.21
CA ILE A 148 -4.72 -7.67 8.05
C ILE A 148 -3.72 -8.80 8.30
N ASP A 149 -3.69 -9.80 7.41
CA ASP A 149 -2.74 -10.93 7.45
C ASP A 149 -2.63 -11.57 8.86
N GLY A 150 -3.76 -11.75 9.54
CA GLY A 150 -3.85 -12.32 10.88
C GLY A 150 -3.45 -11.37 12.02
N SER A 151 -2.99 -10.16 11.70
CA SER A 151 -2.72 -9.10 12.68
C SER A 151 -3.95 -8.24 12.91
N LYS A 152 -4.01 -7.61 14.08
CA LYS A 152 -5.09 -6.71 14.50
C LYS A 152 -4.51 -5.36 14.92
N ILE A 153 -5.06 -4.29 14.34
CA ILE A 153 -4.69 -2.91 14.67
C ILE A 153 -5.90 -2.26 15.32
N ARG A 154 -5.82 -2.02 16.64
CA ARG A 154 -6.91 -1.47 17.44
C ARG A 154 -6.68 -0.01 17.78
N VAL A 155 -7.70 0.81 17.56
CA VAL A 155 -7.65 2.25 17.77
C VAL A 155 -8.99 2.81 18.30
N TYR A 156 -9.00 4.07 18.78
CA TYR A 156 -10.19 4.74 19.30
C TYR A 156 -10.46 6.12 18.67
N GLY A 157 -9.66 6.51 17.69
CA GLY A 157 -9.73 7.80 17.02
C GLY A 157 -8.33 8.26 16.66
N THR A 158 -7.84 7.80 15.52
CA THR A 158 -6.41 7.70 15.22
C THR A 158 -6.21 7.89 13.72
N ARG A 159 -5.13 8.54 13.33
CA ARG A 159 -4.66 8.62 11.94
C ARG A 159 -3.44 7.74 11.76
N PHE A 160 -3.52 6.80 10.83
CA PHE A 160 -2.44 5.83 10.60
C PHE A 160 -2.49 5.25 9.19
N ASN A 161 -1.34 4.78 8.71
CA ASN A 161 -1.21 4.01 7.47
C ASN A 161 -0.95 2.55 7.79
N VAL A 162 -1.58 1.65 7.06
CA VAL A 162 -1.35 0.21 7.14
C VAL A 162 -1.04 -0.32 5.77
N LYS A 163 -0.01 -1.16 5.67
CA LYS A 163 0.42 -1.79 4.43
C LYS A 163 0.74 -3.26 4.63
N GLY A 164 0.02 -4.14 3.94
CA GLY A 164 0.39 -5.54 3.75
C GLY A 164 1.27 -5.68 2.50
N ARG A 165 2.36 -6.44 2.63
CA ARG A 165 3.30 -6.69 1.53
C ARG A 165 3.23 -8.14 1.05
N SER A 166 3.57 -8.37 -0.21
CA SER A 166 3.62 -9.71 -0.83
C SER A 166 4.51 -10.68 -0.05
N GLN A 167 5.56 -10.18 0.60
CA GLN A 167 6.45 -10.94 1.50
C GLN A 167 5.84 -11.25 2.87
N LYS A 168 4.52 -11.08 3.00
CA LYS A 168 3.76 -11.27 4.25
C LYS A 168 4.31 -10.41 5.40
N THR A 169 4.66 -9.17 5.13
CA THR A 169 5.04 -8.19 6.13
C THR A 169 3.90 -7.18 6.28
N VAL A 170 3.43 -6.96 7.52
CA VAL A 170 2.47 -5.93 7.86
C VAL A 170 3.23 -4.75 8.44
N GLU A 171 3.17 -3.61 7.77
CA GLU A 171 3.73 -2.34 8.22
C GLU A 171 2.59 -1.42 8.69
N THR A 172 2.71 -0.86 9.88
CA THR A 172 1.73 0.09 10.42
C THR A 172 2.46 1.31 10.95
N VAL A 173 2.15 2.48 10.41
CA VAL A 173 2.75 3.76 10.80
C VAL A 173 1.71 4.63 11.46
N LEU A 174 2.00 5.08 12.69
CA LEU A 174 1.10 5.96 13.45
C LEU A 174 1.43 7.43 13.19
N ILE A 175 0.43 8.18 12.74
CA ILE A 175 0.53 9.63 12.49
C ILE A 175 0.01 10.41 13.72
N GLU A 176 -1.17 10.07 14.22
CA GLU A 176 -1.79 10.75 15.35
C GLU A 176 -2.65 9.77 16.15
N GLY A 177 -2.66 9.89 17.47
CA GLY A 177 -3.45 9.09 18.39
C GLY A 177 -2.67 7.97 19.05
N LYS A 178 -3.23 6.77 19.14
CA LYS A 178 -2.63 5.56 19.73
C LYS A 178 -3.07 4.33 18.96
N ILE A 179 -2.15 3.38 18.81
CA ILE A 179 -2.41 2.06 18.23
C ILE A 179 -2.06 0.98 19.23
N GLY A 180 -2.95 0.00 19.40
CA GLY A 180 -2.63 -1.32 19.91
C GLY A 180 -2.42 -2.27 18.72
N PHE A 181 -1.19 -2.72 18.49
CA PHE A 181 -0.87 -3.70 17.46
C PHE A 181 -0.77 -5.09 18.06
N LYS A 182 -1.54 -6.03 17.55
CA LYS A 182 -1.54 -7.42 18.01
C LYS A 182 -1.28 -8.38 16.86
N SER A 183 -0.23 -9.18 16.99
CA SER A 183 0.07 -10.29 16.07
C SER A 183 -0.34 -11.63 16.68
N PRO A 184 -0.51 -12.70 15.89
CA PRO A 184 -0.87 -14.01 16.39
C PRO A 184 0.06 -14.52 17.50
N GLY A 185 -0.53 -14.98 18.61
CA GLY A 185 0.21 -15.59 19.71
C GLY A 185 1.09 -14.64 20.53
N ARG A 186 0.95 -13.31 20.37
CA ARG A 186 1.73 -12.31 21.11
C ARG A 186 0.82 -11.31 21.85
N ASP A 187 1.39 -10.67 22.85
CA ASP A 187 0.75 -9.57 23.56
C ASP A 187 0.65 -8.32 22.65
N GLU A 188 -0.29 -7.45 22.99
CA GLU A 188 -0.51 -6.20 22.27
C GLU A 188 0.66 -5.23 22.50
N ILE A 189 1.18 -4.66 21.41
CA ILE A 189 2.23 -3.64 21.42
C ILE A 189 1.57 -2.27 21.26
N GLN A 190 1.90 -1.34 22.13
CA GLN A 190 1.48 0.04 22.01
C GLN A 190 2.43 0.80 21.09
N VAL A 191 1.88 1.53 20.12
CA VAL A 191 2.61 2.35 19.15
C VAL A 191 2.26 3.81 19.38
N ILE A 192 3.27 4.68 19.37
CA ILE A 192 3.11 6.13 19.57
C ILE A 192 3.35 6.89 18.25
N PRO A 193 2.89 8.15 18.14
CA PRO A 193 3.07 8.94 16.92
C PRO A 193 4.53 9.03 16.46
N GLY A 194 4.75 8.84 15.16
CA GLY A 194 6.08 8.79 14.54
C GLY A 194 6.76 7.42 14.62
N GLU A 195 6.08 6.40 15.10
CA GLU A 195 6.59 5.02 15.09
C GLU A 195 5.93 4.18 14.01
N GLN A 196 6.71 3.21 13.52
CA GLN A 196 6.29 2.11 12.66
C GLN A 196 6.45 0.79 13.40
N VAL A 197 5.44 -0.07 13.30
CA VAL A 197 5.56 -1.50 13.55
C VAL A 197 5.67 -2.20 12.21
N ALA A 198 6.70 -3.06 12.06
CA ALA A 198 6.84 -3.99 10.95
C ALA A 198 6.80 -5.42 11.50
N TYR A 199 5.78 -6.18 11.12
CA TYR A 199 5.59 -7.57 11.53
C TYR A 199 5.73 -8.50 10.34
N ASN A 200 6.67 -9.42 10.37
CA ASN A 200 6.80 -10.46 9.35
C ASN A 200 5.99 -11.69 9.77
N VAL A 201 4.93 -11.99 9.03
CA VAL A 201 3.98 -13.08 9.31
C VAL A 201 4.66 -14.45 9.23
N GLY A 202 5.65 -14.62 8.33
CA GLY A 202 6.34 -15.89 8.11
C GLY A 202 7.32 -16.24 9.22
N SER A 203 8.12 -15.28 9.68
CA SER A 203 9.12 -15.49 10.74
C SER A 203 8.62 -15.15 12.13
N GLY A 204 7.48 -14.44 12.25
CA GLY A 204 6.97 -13.92 13.52
C GLY A 204 7.79 -12.77 14.10
N ASN A 205 8.76 -12.21 13.34
CA ASN A 205 9.59 -11.11 13.81
C ASN A 205 8.79 -9.80 13.82
N ILE A 206 9.00 -9.02 14.89
CA ILE A 206 8.42 -7.68 15.04
C ILE A 206 9.56 -6.68 15.23
N LYS A 207 9.51 -5.58 14.49
CA LYS A 207 10.39 -4.43 14.65
C LYS A 207 9.54 -3.20 14.91
N VAL A 208 9.89 -2.41 15.92
CA VAL A 208 9.31 -1.10 16.17
C VAL A 208 10.42 -0.07 16.06
N GLU A 209 10.21 0.96 15.25
CA GLU A 209 11.19 2.01 15.02
C GLU A 209 10.54 3.36 14.75
N ARG A 210 11.29 4.44 14.99
CA ARG A 210 10.86 5.78 14.61
C ARG A 210 11.06 5.99 13.12
N VAL A 211 10.05 6.56 12.47
CA VAL A 211 10.06 6.85 11.03
C VAL A 211 9.56 8.28 10.77
N ASP A 212 9.97 8.83 9.65
CA ASP A 212 9.34 10.03 9.13
C ASP A 212 8.03 9.63 8.42
N VAL A 213 6.91 9.99 9.01
CA VAL A 213 5.56 9.63 8.53
C VAL A 213 5.29 10.09 7.10
N GLN A 214 6.03 11.10 6.60
CA GLN A 214 5.88 11.59 5.23
C GLN A 214 6.22 10.52 4.18
N TYR A 215 7.09 9.55 4.51
CA TYR A 215 7.39 8.45 3.60
C TYR A 215 6.23 7.46 3.48
N ALA A 216 5.55 7.18 4.58
CA ALA A 216 4.41 6.27 4.60
C ALA A 216 3.14 6.89 4.00
N THR A 217 3.04 8.21 3.93
CA THR A 217 1.84 8.92 3.46
C THR A 217 2.03 9.66 2.14
N ALA A 218 3.23 9.60 1.52
CA ALA A 218 3.52 10.30 0.26
C ALA A 218 2.58 9.89 -0.88
N TRP A 219 2.17 8.62 -0.91
CA TRP A 219 1.27 8.06 -1.91
C TRP A 219 -0.12 8.72 -1.93
N LEU A 220 -0.59 9.30 -0.82
CA LEU A 220 -1.84 10.08 -0.77
C LEU A 220 -1.82 11.29 -1.73
N ASN A 221 -0.63 11.75 -2.09
CA ASN A 221 -0.41 12.83 -3.05
C ASN A 221 0.13 12.32 -4.39
N ASN A 222 -0.01 11.03 -4.70
CA ASN A 222 0.53 10.36 -5.89
C ASN A 222 2.06 10.50 -6.02
N VAL A 223 2.78 10.49 -4.90
CA VAL A 223 4.24 10.61 -4.85
C VAL A 223 4.83 9.35 -4.25
N PHE A 224 5.82 8.76 -4.92
CA PHE A 224 6.68 7.75 -4.34
C PHE A 224 7.85 8.43 -3.65
N ARG A 225 8.06 8.14 -2.38
CA ARG A 225 9.16 8.69 -1.59
C ARG A 225 9.83 7.58 -0.79
N TYR A 226 11.13 7.41 -1.00
CA TYR A 226 11.92 6.37 -0.36
C TYR A 226 13.17 6.97 0.31
N ARG A 227 13.59 6.36 1.40
CA ARG A 227 14.88 6.61 2.06
C ARG A 227 15.40 5.26 2.55
N ASP A 228 16.63 4.90 2.18
CA ASP A 228 17.33 3.69 2.62
C ASP A 228 16.50 2.40 2.46
N LYS A 229 15.60 2.36 1.47
CA LYS A 229 14.70 1.24 1.23
C LYS A 229 15.33 0.26 0.22
N PRO A 230 15.34 -1.06 0.51
CA PRO A 230 15.78 -2.07 -0.45
C PRO A 230 15.03 -1.95 -1.79
N LEU A 231 15.75 -2.18 -2.89
CA LEU A 231 15.19 -1.99 -4.24
C LEU A 231 14.02 -2.93 -4.53
N ASP A 232 14.05 -4.16 -4.00
CA ASP A 232 12.95 -5.11 -4.11
C ASP A 232 11.63 -4.55 -3.56
N LEU A 233 11.68 -3.88 -2.41
CA LEU A 233 10.51 -3.24 -1.82
C LEU A 233 10.06 -2.00 -2.60
N VAL A 234 11.00 -1.28 -3.23
CA VAL A 234 10.67 -0.16 -4.13
C VAL A 234 9.97 -0.69 -5.39
N LEU A 235 10.52 -1.76 -5.98
CA LEU A 235 9.94 -2.40 -7.16
C LEU A 235 8.57 -3.00 -6.86
N GLU A 236 8.35 -3.57 -5.66
CA GLU A 236 7.04 -4.04 -5.23
C GLU A 236 5.99 -2.92 -5.21
N ASP A 237 6.35 -1.75 -4.65
CA ASP A 237 5.44 -0.59 -4.61
C ASP A 237 5.09 -0.11 -6.03
N ILE A 238 6.09 -0.04 -6.92
CA ILE A 238 5.91 0.35 -8.32
C ILE A 238 5.09 -0.70 -9.08
N SER A 239 5.38 -2.00 -8.85
CA SER A 239 4.62 -3.12 -9.43
C SER A 239 3.14 -3.01 -9.10
N THR A 240 2.84 -2.83 -7.83
CA THR A 240 1.46 -2.72 -7.33
C THR A 240 0.74 -1.52 -7.94
N TRP A 241 1.43 -0.37 -8.03
CA TRP A 241 0.83 0.84 -8.59
C TRP A 241 0.57 0.75 -10.09
N TYR A 242 1.54 0.24 -10.86
CA TYR A 242 1.41 0.20 -12.32
C TYR A 242 0.80 -1.09 -12.87
N GLY A 243 0.53 -2.09 -12.02
CA GLY A 243 0.03 -3.41 -12.44
C GLY A 243 1.02 -4.14 -13.33
N VAL A 244 2.30 -4.10 -12.96
CA VAL A 244 3.40 -4.72 -13.70
C VAL A 244 4.22 -5.59 -12.76
N GLU A 245 4.83 -6.63 -13.28
CA GLU A 245 5.75 -7.49 -12.56
C GLU A 245 7.19 -7.20 -12.99
N PHE A 246 8.10 -7.10 -12.03
CA PHE A 246 9.52 -6.92 -12.28
C PHE A 246 10.27 -8.21 -11.98
N GLU A 247 10.98 -8.74 -12.96
CA GLU A 247 11.99 -9.77 -12.73
C GLU A 247 13.34 -9.07 -12.51
N ALA A 248 13.79 -9.03 -11.26
CA ALA A 248 15.12 -8.52 -10.91
C ALA A 248 16.06 -9.66 -10.58
N ARG A 249 17.34 -9.57 -11.01
CA ARG A 249 18.37 -10.49 -10.53
C ARG A 249 18.52 -10.36 -9.02
N THR A 250 18.70 -11.49 -8.34
CA THR A 250 18.78 -11.58 -6.87
C THR A 250 19.82 -10.64 -6.25
N GLU A 251 20.92 -10.37 -6.96
CA GLU A 251 21.96 -9.46 -6.53
C GLU A 251 21.49 -7.99 -6.47
N LEU A 252 20.61 -7.61 -7.39
CA LEU A 252 20.07 -6.24 -7.47
C LEU A 252 18.93 -6.02 -6.48
N ALA A 253 18.19 -7.06 -6.12
CA ALA A 253 17.07 -6.95 -5.19
C ALA A 253 17.51 -6.41 -3.81
N ARG A 254 18.76 -6.63 -3.41
CA ARG A 254 19.35 -6.16 -2.14
C ARG A 254 20.03 -4.80 -2.23
N MET A 255 20.11 -4.21 -3.40
CA MET A 255 20.69 -2.86 -3.55
C MET A 255 19.72 -1.82 -3.04
N ARG A 256 20.26 -0.72 -2.54
CA ARG A 256 19.49 0.49 -2.26
C ARG A 256 19.49 1.40 -3.48
N PRO A 257 18.59 2.39 -3.58
CA PRO A 257 18.56 3.32 -4.70
C PRO A 257 19.86 4.12 -4.90
N ASP A 258 20.70 4.21 -3.87
CA ASP A 258 22.03 4.85 -3.92
C ASP A 258 23.15 3.90 -4.40
N GLY A 259 22.83 2.64 -4.72
CA GLY A 259 23.78 1.63 -5.17
C GLY A 259 24.48 0.86 -4.04
N SER A 260 24.20 1.17 -2.76
CA SER A 260 24.71 0.36 -1.64
C SER A 260 23.95 -0.96 -1.49
N THR A 261 24.59 -1.97 -0.88
CA THR A 261 23.95 -3.27 -0.58
C THR A 261 23.48 -3.32 0.87
N VAL A 262 22.42 -4.12 1.13
CA VAL A 262 21.87 -4.39 2.48
C VAL A 262 22.61 -5.57 3.10
#